data_21720282e56075260389a1640576c030
#
_entry.id   21720282e56075260389a1640576c030
#
_cell.length_a   1.000
_cell.length_b   1.000
_cell.length_c   1.000
_cell.angle_alpha   90.00
_cell.angle_beta   90.00
_cell.angle_gamma   90.00
#
_symmetry.space_group_name_H-M   'P 1'
#
loop_
_entity.id
_entity.type
_entity.pdbx_description
1 polymer ?
#
loop_
_entity_poly.entity_id
_entity_poly.type
_entity_poly.pdbx_seq_one_letter_code
_entity_poly.pdbx_strand_id
1 'polypeptide(L)' 'MARVDSTGGTGYVIDNGTGSAVRTKLNQITAAINSTNSGSGDPSINTAFQMHIDTASSLLKIRNAANNAYITIGDV' A
#
# COMPACT_ATOMS: atom_id res chain seq x y z
N MET A 1 -5.49 2.95 9.90
CA MET A 1 -4.56 2.26 9.01
C MET A 1 -4.34 3.09 7.76
N ALA A 2 -3.07 3.29 7.37
CA ALA A 2 -2.73 4.19 6.28
C ALA A 2 -2.60 3.49 4.92
N ARG A 3 -2.30 2.18 4.93
CA ARG A 3 -2.17 1.42 3.69
C ARG A 3 -3.52 1.26 2.99
N VAL A 4 -3.51 1.34 1.67
CA VAL A 4 -4.66 1.00 0.84
C VAL A 4 -4.40 -0.36 0.21
N ASP A 5 -4.94 -1.40 0.84
CA ASP A 5 -5.07 -2.71 0.23
C ASP A 5 -6.50 -2.85 -0.22
N SER A 6 -6.68 -3.30 -1.42
CA SER A 6 -8.02 -3.29 -1.95
C SER A 6 -8.61 -4.68 -2.00
N THR A 7 -9.71 -4.85 -1.31
CA THR A 7 -10.62 -5.94 -1.60
C THR A 7 -11.21 -5.68 -2.98
N GLY A 8 -11.06 -6.61 -3.90
CA GLY A 8 -11.50 -6.42 -5.27
C GLY A 8 -10.44 -5.83 -6.17
N GLY A 9 -9.21 -5.69 -5.70
CA GLY A 9 -8.07 -5.38 -6.55
C GLY A 9 -7.95 -3.93 -7.00
N THR A 10 -8.56 -2.98 -6.29
CA THR A 10 -8.53 -1.59 -6.73
C THR A 10 -7.34 -0.79 -6.21
N GLY A 11 -6.78 -1.12 -5.03
CA GLY A 11 -5.57 -0.44 -4.51
C GLY A 11 -5.66 1.08 -4.65
N TYR A 12 -4.77 1.65 -5.46
CA TYR A 12 -4.74 3.09 -5.73
C TYR A 12 -5.63 3.51 -6.90
N VAL A 13 -6.44 2.61 -7.44
CA VAL A 13 -7.39 2.93 -8.50
C VAL A 13 -8.66 3.51 -7.91
N ILE A 14 -9.16 4.59 -8.49
CA ILE A 14 -10.38 5.25 -8.07
C ILE A 14 -11.49 4.84 -9.03
N ASP A 15 -12.49 4.13 -8.51
CA ASP A 15 -13.63 3.71 -9.29
C ASP A 15 -14.66 4.82 -9.42
N ASN A 16 -15.50 4.75 -10.45
CA ASN A 16 -16.64 5.63 -10.57
C ASN A 16 -17.61 5.38 -9.42
N GLY A 17 -18.13 6.45 -8.86
CA GLY A 17 -19.08 6.34 -7.76
C GLY A 17 -19.62 7.70 -7.36
N THR A 18 -20.27 7.76 -6.22
CA THR A 18 -20.76 9.03 -5.66
C THR A 18 -19.56 9.92 -5.29
N GLY A 19 -19.79 11.22 -5.21
CA GLY A 19 -18.76 12.16 -4.78
C GLY A 19 -18.18 11.82 -3.41
N SER A 20 -19.02 11.32 -2.50
CA SER A 20 -18.59 10.89 -1.17
C SER A 20 -17.67 9.67 -1.24
N ALA A 21 -17.98 8.67 -2.06
CA ALA A 21 -17.17 7.46 -2.22
C ALA A 21 -15.81 7.80 -2.85
N VAL A 22 -15.78 8.65 -3.86
CA VAL A 22 -14.55 9.10 -4.51
C VAL A 22 -13.66 9.86 -3.54
N ARG A 23 -14.25 10.75 -2.74
CA ARG A 23 -13.50 11.52 -1.73
C ARG A 23 -12.88 10.60 -0.67
N THR A 24 -13.63 9.61 -0.20
CA THR A 24 -13.14 8.64 0.78
C THR A 24 -11.93 7.90 0.21
N LYS A 25 -12.02 7.44 -1.03
CA LYS A 25 -10.91 6.72 -1.67
C LYS A 25 -9.69 7.61 -1.83
N LEU A 26 -9.86 8.86 -2.24
CA LEU A 26 -8.75 9.81 -2.36
C LEU A 26 -8.06 10.03 -1.01
N ASN A 27 -8.83 10.18 0.06
CA ASN A 27 -8.27 10.37 1.40
C ASN A 27 -7.49 9.14 1.85
N GLN A 28 -7.98 7.94 1.56
CA GLN A 28 -7.27 6.70 1.87
C GLN A 28 -5.94 6.60 1.12
N ILE A 29 -5.94 6.92 -0.17
CA ILE A 29 -4.72 6.91 -0.99
C ILE A 29 -3.70 7.91 -0.45
N THR A 30 -4.13 9.12 -0.11
CA THR A 30 -3.24 10.15 0.42
C THR A 30 -2.63 9.70 1.74
N ALA A 31 -3.41 9.12 2.63
CA ALA A 31 -2.92 8.62 3.90
C ALA A 31 -1.92 7.47 3.70
N ALA A 32 -2.18 6.57 2.76
CA ALA A 32 -1.26 5.48 2.45
C ALA A 32 0.08 6.01 1.95
N ILE A 33 0.07 6.98 1.05
CA ILE A 33 1.30 7.60 0.53
C ILE A 33 2.07 8.29 1.65
N ASN A 34 1.41 9.05 2.51
CA ASN A 34 2.04 9.75 3.63
C ASN A 34 2.76 8.80 4.59
N SER A 35 2.27 7.60 4.75
CA SER A 35 2.84 6.63 5.67
C SER A 35 3.78 5.62 5.00
N THR A 36 4.20 5.88 3.77
CA THR A 36 4.98 4.94 2.95
C THR A 36 4.25 3.59 2.83
N ASN A 37 2.94 3.66 2.61
CA ASN A 37 2.07 2.49 2.46
C ASN A 37 2.19 1.52 3.63
N SER A 38 2.31 2.04 4.86
CA SER A 38 2.51 1.22 6.05
C SER A 38 1.27 0.41 6.40
N GLY A 39 1.49 -0.76 6.95
CA GLY A 39 0.43 -1.64 7.40
C GLY A 39 0.99 -2.96 7.90
N SER A 40 0.17 -3.78 8.52
CA SER A 40 0.58 -5.07 9.02
C SER A 40 0.78 -6.06 7.86
N GLY A 41 1.95 -6.70 7.79
CA GLY A 41 2.28 -7.66 6.75
C GLY A 41 2.53 -7.01 5.39
N ASP A 42 2.57 -7.82 4.35
CA ASP A 42 2.80 -7.34 3.00
C ASP A 42 1.48 -6.90 2.35
N PRO A 43 1.50 -5.87 1.47
CA PRO A 43 0.29 -5.48 0.74
C PRO A 43 -0.25 -6.61 -0.13
N SER A 44 -1.57 -6.63 -0.32
CA SER A 44 -2.20 -7.61 -1.22
C SER A 44 -2.03 -7.22 -2.69
N ILE A 45 -1.81 -5.95 -2.97
CA ILE A 45 -1.60 -5.45 -4.33
C ILE A 45 -0.14 -5.01 -4.43
N ASN A 46 0.59 -5.60 -5.37
CA ASN A 46 2.03 -5.43 -5.49
C ASN A 46 2.41 -4.92 -6.86
N THR A 47 3.36 -3.98 -6.88
CA THR A 47 3.96 -3.44 -8.09
C THR A 47 5.47 -3.54 -7.94
N ALA A 48 6.19 -3.85 -9.02
CA ALA A 48 7.65 -3.90 -9.00
C ALA A 48 8.20 -2.59 -8.41
N PHE A 49 9.22 -2.71 -7.54
CA PHE A 49 9.86 -1.60 -6.83
C PHE A 49 8.96 -0.88 -5.81
N GLN A 50 7.79 -1.39 -5.52
CA GLN A 50 6.91 -0.82 -4.50
C GLN A 50 7.56 -0.89 -3.13
N MET A 51 7.51 0.22 -2.38
CA MET A 51 8.00 0.27 -1.01
C MET A 51 6.82 0.19 -0.05
N HIS A 52 7.04 -0.45 1.11
CA HIS A 52 6.09 -0.38 2.20
C HIS A 52 6.80 -0.61 3.54
N ILE A 53 6.12 -0.24 4.62
CA ILE A 53 6.59 -0.54 5.97
C ILE A 53 5.65 -1.56 6.57
N ASP A 54 6.20 -2.69 7.00
CA ASP A 54 5.46 -3.72 7.74
C ASP A 54 5.45 -3.32 9.21
N THR A 55 4.30 -2.83 9.67
CA THR A 55 4.19 -2.34 11.06
C THR A 55 4.20 -3.48 12.09
N ALA A 56 3.88 -4.70 11.68
CA ALA A 56 3.92 -5.84 12.58
C ALA A 56 5.35 -6.25 12.93
N SER A 57 6.28 -6.13 11.99
CA SER A 57 7.68 -6.48 12.18
C SER A 57 8.63 -5.29 12.21
N SER A 58 8.13 -4.08 11.99
CA SER A 58 8.91 -2.83 11.92
C SER A 58 10.02 -2.89 10.88
N LEU A 59 9.68 -3.37 9.69
CA LEU A 59 10.63 -3.52 8.59
C LEU A 59 10.24 -2.67 7.39
N LEU A 60 11.23 -2.00 6.81
CA LEU A 60 11.10 -1.35 5.50
C LEU A 60 11.43 -2.37 4.42
N LYS A 61 10.54 -2.53 3.45
CA LYS A 61 10.68 -3.52 2.38
C LYS A 61 10.45 -2.88 1.03
N ILE A 62 11.12 -3.44 0.00
CA ILE A 62 10.96 -3.03 -1.39
C ILE A 62 10.65 -4.26 -2.23
N ARG A 63 9.63 -4.16 -3.09
CA ARG A 63 9.31 -5.21 -4.05
C ARG A 63 10.42 -5.30 -5.09
N ASN A 64 10.83 -6.53 -5.45
CA ASN A 64 11.89 -6.70 -6.44
C ASN A 64 11.42 -6.42 -7.88
N ALA A 65 12.35 -6.34 -8.80
CA ALA A 65 12.05 -6.03 -10.21
C ALA A 65 11.18 -7.10 -10.87
N ALA A 66 11.30 -8.34 -10.46
CA ALA A 66 10.50 -9.45 -11.00
C ALA A 66 9.07 -9.45 -10.44
N ASN A 67 8.78 -8.62 -9.43
CA ASN A 67 7.47 -8.52 -8.77
C ASN A 67 6.98 -9.84 -8.18
N ASN A 68 7.89 -10.60 -7.56
CA ASN A 68 7.55 -11.89 -6.96
C ASN A 68 7.98 -12.04 -5.51
N ALA A 69 8.67 -11.04 -4.93
CA ALA A 69 9.08 -11.08 -3.54
C ALA A 69 9.43 -9.68 -3.03
N TYR A 70 9.38 -9.50 -1.72
CA TYR A 70 9.86 -8.29 -1.05
C TYR A 70 11.27 -8.50 -0.50
N ILE A 71 12.11 -7.49 -0.68
CA ILE A 71 13.46 -7.44 -0.12
C ILE A 71 13.42 -6.57 1.12
N THR A 72 13.86 -7.10 2.25
CA THR A 72 13.95 -6.33 3.49
C THR A 72 15.17 -5.42 3.42
N ILE A 73 14.94 -4.12 3.62
CA ILE A 73 16.01 -3.12 3.60
C ILE A 73 16.57 -2.92 5.01
N GLY A 74 15.72 -2.88 6.02
CA GLY A 74 16.16 -2.71 7.39
C GLY A 74 15.03 -2.44 8.36
N ASP A 75 15.41 -2.28 9.62
CA ASP A 75 14.48 -1.95 10.71
C ASP A 75 14.10 -0.47 10.67
N VAL A 76 12.91 -0.17 11.11
CA VAL A 76 12.43 1.21 11.25
C VAL A 76 11.84 1.46 12.62
#